data_b919908bc14f2884cd1619e6019b080f
#
_entry.id   b919908bc14f2884cd1619e6019b080f
#
_cell.length_a   1.000
_cell.length_b   1.000
_cell.length_c   1.000
_cell.angle_alpha   90.00
_cell.angle_beta   90.00
_cell.angle_gamma   90.00
#
_symmetry.space_group_name_H-M   'P 1'
#
loop_
_entity.id
_entity.type
_entity.pdbx_description
1 polymer ?
#
loop_
_entity_poly.entity_id
_entity_poly.type
_entity_poly.pdbx_seq_one_letter_code
_entity_poly.pdbx_strand_id
1 'polypeptide(L)'
;MAHVKRIFKAFLDGEWLPPIYVLPNGEVLDGQNRLAAFRMLKEKYPENKTPIRVMVVNSDKSPLQLAIMFNAKHLNWSTNDYMEAYLEGKIQGYEQLRDFMKAYPEFELKAAIQLIKGKHSTKDFKEGTLKISNEEYMEATKKAGALYLISEKLNTKVVFRRDIVVAFYRVWDKIPNIQTYIKRLGSFKMPLTESRKEWERAYEDLLR
;
A
#
# COMPACT_ATOMS: atom_id res chain seq x y z
N MET A 1 -10.93 15.77 -19.75
CA MET A 1 -11.18 17.10 -20.39
C MET A 1 -12.17 17.99 -19.61
N ALA A 2 -13.25 17.50 -19.00
CA ALA A 2 -14.22 18.35 -18.28
C ALA A 2 -13.58 19.15 -17.12
N HIS A 3 -12.66 18.56 -16.36
CA HIS A 3 -11.98 19.21 -15.24
C HIS A 3 -11.08 20.37 -15.69
N VAL A 4 -10.30 20.18 -16.74
CA VAL A 4 -9.44 21.24 -17.31
C VAL A 4 -10.28 22.44 -17.80
N LYS A 5 -11.44 22.19 -18.45
CA LYS A 5 -12.37 23.24 -18.90
C LYS A 5 -12.92 24.05 -17.71
N ARG A 6 -13.23 23.42 -16.58
CA ARG A 6 -13.68 24.11 -15.36
C ARG A 6 -12.59 25.02 -14.81
N ILE A 7 -11.35 24.53 -14.74
CA ILE A 7 -10.19 25.32 -14.29
C ILE A 7 -9.92 26.49 -15.26
N PHE A 8 -10.04 26.25 -16.57
CA PHE A 8 -9.91 27.29 -17.58
C PHE A 8 -10.92 28.42 -17.36
N LYS A 9 -12.19 28.06 -17.07
CA LYS A 9 -13.22 29.06 -16.74
C LYS A 9 -12.83 29.84 -15.46
N ALA A 10 -12.38 29.17 -14.42
CA ALA A 10 -11.92 29.80 -13.18
C ALA A 10 -10.78 30.83 -13.43
N PHE A 11 -9.86 30.53 -14.34
CA PHE A 11 -8.83 31.50 -14.77
C PHE A 11 -9.44 32.72 -15.46
N LEU A 12 -10.43 32.52 -16.34
CA LEU A 12 -11.13 33.62 -17.02
C LEU A 12 -11.90 34.50 -16.02
N ASP A 13 -12.54 33.90 -15.06
CA ASP A 13 -13.35 34.57 -14.05
C ASP A 13 -12.46 35.23 -12.94
N GLY A 14 -11.13 35.08 -13.03
CA GLY A 14 -10.18 35.65 -12.06
C GLY A 14 -10.22 34.98 -10.69
N GLU A 15 -10.74 33.75 -10.60
CA GLU A 15 -10.83 33.03 -9.34
C GLU A 15 -9.44 32.68 -8.79
N TRP A 16 -9.36 32.61 -7.46
CA TRP A 16 -8.15 32.14 -6.80
C TRP A 16 -7.99 30.62 -7.03
N LEU A 17 -6.82 30.23 -7.57
CA LEU A 17 -6.44 28.83 -7.77
C LEU A 17 -5.19 28.51 -6.97
N PRO A 18 -5.08 27.28 -6.38
CA PRO A 18 -3.85 26.85 -5.72
C PRO A 18 -2.64 26.90 -6.65
N PRO A 19 -1.41 27.05 -6.13
CA PRO A 19 -0.19 27.05 -6.95
C PRO A 19 0.02 25.69 -7.64
N ILE A 20 0.79 25.70 -8.74
CA ILE A 20 1.38 24.51 -9.32
C ILE A 20 2.65 24.23 -8.52
N TYR A 21 2.85 22.99 -8.11
CA TYR A 21 4.04 22.55 -7.40
C TYR A 21 5.03 21.93 -8.38
N VAL A 22 6.25 22.41 -8.38
CA VAL A 22 7.31 21.96 -9.29
C VAL A 22 8.60 21.65 -8.53
N LEU A 23 9.43 20.78 -9.09
CA LEU A 23 10.79 20.58 -8.65
C LEU A 23 11.71 21.73 -9.13
N PRO A 24 12.93 21.90 -8.58
CA PRO A 24 13.89 22.89 -9.05
C PRO A 24 14.24 22.78 -10.55
N ASN A 25 14.12 21.58 -11.13
CA ASN A 25 14.29 21.32 -12.57
C ASN A 25 13.08 21.67 -13.43
N GLY A 26 11.99 22.17 -12.82
CA GLY A 26 10.75 22.52 -13.52
C GLY A 26 9.76 21.38 -13.71
N GLU A 27 10.06 20.17 -13.28
CA GLU A 27 9.14 19.02 -13.33
C GLU A 27 7.92 19.27 -12.42
N VAL A 28 6.71 19.03 -12.95
CA VAL A 28 5.45 19.30 -12.23
C VAL A 28 5.09 18.13 -11.33
N LEU A 29 5.07 18.40 -10.03
CA LEU A 29 4.65 17.43 -9.00
C LEU A 29 3.13 17.38 -8.83
N ASP A 30 2.47 18.56 -8.83
CA ASP A 30 1.02 18.70 -8.76
C ASP A 30 0.57 19.92 -9.54
N GLY A 31 -0.64 19.86 -10.07
CA GLY A 31 -1.26 20.94 -10.83
C GLY A 31 -1.17 20.80 -12.35
N GLN A 32 -0.92 19.60 -12.90
CA GLN A 32 -0.86 19.34 -14.33
C GLN A 32 -2.14 19.87 -15.05
N ASN A 33 -3.33 19.66 -14.46
CA ASN A 33 -4.58 20.18 -15.01
C ASN A 33 -4.64 21.72 -14.97
N ARG A 34 -4.06 22.36 -13.93
CA ARG A 34 -3.96 23.82 -13.83
C ARG A 34 -3.01 24.38 -14.89
N LEU A 35 -1.88 23.69 -15.09
CA LEU A 35 -0.92 24.05 -16.14
C LEU A 35 -1.52 23.90 -17.54
N ALA A 36 -2.25 22.80 -17.80
CA ALA A 36 -2.93 22.57 -19.07
C ALA A 36 -3.99 23.66 -19.32
N ALA A 37 -4.81 23.98 -18.33
CA ALA A 37 -5.83 25.03 -18.43
C ALA A 37 -5.19 26.42 -18.67
N PHE A 38 -4.07 26.71 -18.00
CA PHE A 38 -3.34 27.97 -18.20
C PHE A 38 -2.72 28.08 -19.60
N ARG A 39 -2.16 26.98 -20.13
CA ARG A 39 -1.67 26.95 -21.52
C ARG A 39 -2.81 27.22 -22.52
N MET A 40 -3.95 26.57 -22.33
CA MET A 40 -5.15 26.85 -23.15
C MET A 40 -5.60 28.32 -23.04
N LEU A 41 -5.51 28.92 -21.84
CA LEU A 41 -5.84 30.33 -21.64
C LEU A 41 -4.91 31.22 -22.46
N LYS A 42 -3.63 30.99 -22.40
CA LYS A 42 -2.62 31.80 -23.13
C LYS A 42 -2.71 31.61 -24.64
N GLU A 43 -3.01 30.41 -25.09
CA GLU A 43 -3.23 30.11 -26.50
C GLU A 43 -4.46 30.88 -27.06
N LYS A 44 -5.58 30.82 -26.31
CA LYS A 44 -6.84 31.40 -26.75
C LYS A 44 -6.93 32.92 -26.52
N TYR A 45 -6.29 33.39 -25.46
CA TYR A 45 -6.28 34.79 -25.01
C TYR A 45 -4.86 35.22 -24.64
N PRO A 46 -3.98 35.50 -25.65
CA PRO A 46 -2.58 35.86 -25.41
C PRO A 46 -2.42 37.06 -24.48
N GLU A 47 -3.31 38.04 -24.61
CA GLU A 47 -3.28 39.30 -23.83
C GLU A 47 -3.80 39.14 -22.40
N ASN A 48 -4.33 37.98 -22.04
CA ASN A 48 -4.84 37.76 -20.69
C ASN A 48 -3.68 37.80 -19.67
N LYS A 49 -3.81 38.69 -18.68
CA LYS A 49 -2.75 38.94 -17.67
C LYS A 49 -2.89 38.10 -16.40
N THR A 50 -3.86 37.18 -16.35
CA THR A 50 -4.05 36.30 -15.17
C THR A 50 -2.77 35.53 -14.89
N PRO A 51 -2.19 35.65 -13.68
CA PRO A 51 -0.96 34.95 -13.33
C PRO A 51 -1.23 33.49 -12.99
N ILE A 52 -0.25 32.64 -13.28
CA ILE A 52 -0.18 31.31 -12.68
C ILE A 52 0.83 31.34 -11.53
N ARG A 53 0.43 30.79 -10.39
CA ARG A 53 1.31 30.69 -9.23
C ARG A 53 2.09 29.39 -9.30
N VAL A 54 3.41 29.48 -9.08
CA VAL A 54 4.29 28.31 -9.05
C VAL A 54 5.01 28.29 -7.72
N MET A 55 5.07 27.12 -7.10
CA MET A 55 5.81 26.88 -5.87
C MET A 55 6.88 25.82 -6.13
N VAL A 56 8.14 26.19 -5.94
CA VAL A 56 9.26 25.25 -6.05
C VAL A 56 9.39 24.47 -4.76
N VAL A 57 9.40 23.14 -4.86
CA VAL A 57 9.52 22.21 -3.74
C VAL A 57 10.96 21.70 -3.66
N ASN A 58 11.66 22.08 -2.60
CA ASN A 58 12.98 21.53 -2.27
C ASN A 58 12.79 20.41 -1.23
N SER A 59 13.27 19.22 -1.53
CA SER A 59 13.13 18.06 -0.63
C SER A 59 14.17 17.00 -0.97
N ASP A 60 14.57 16.23 0.05
CA ASP A 60 15.45 15.06 -0.10
C ASP A 60 14.70 13.82 -0.61
N LYS A 61 13.36 13.90 -0.74
CA LYS A 61 12.54 12.81 -1.28
C LYS A 61 12.67 12.74 -2.80
N SER A 62 12.56 11.52 -3.35
CA SER A 62 12.54 11.34 -4.80
C SER A 62 11.33 12.06 -5.45
N PRO A 63 11.43 12.47 -6.73
CA PRO A 63 10.31 13.06 -7.46
C PRO A 63 9.03 12.23 -7.39
N LEU A 64 9.13 10.91 -7.50
CA LEU A 64 8.02 9.98 -7.39
C LEU A 64 7.37 10.02 -6.00
N GLN A 65 8.17 9.99 -4.92
CA GLN A 65 7.63 10.09 -3.56
C GLN A 65 6.89 11.40 -3.33
N LEU A 66 7.43 12.51 -3.85
CA LEU A 66 6.78 13.82 -3.78
C LEU A 66 5.49 13.85 -4.59
N ALA A 67 5.49 13.35 -5.83
CA ALA A 67 4.29 13.28 -6.66
C ALA A 67 3.18 12.47 -5.98
N ILE A 68 3.51 11.32 -5.39
CA ILE A 68 2.57 10.51 -4.62
C ILE A 68 2.04 11.27 -3.41
N MET A 69 2.90 11.93 -2.63
CA MET A 69 2.50 12.71 -1.45
C MET A 69 1.54 13.85 -1.81
N PHE A 70 1.79 14.56 -2.91
CA PHE A 70 0.92 15.65 -3.38
C PHE A 70 -0.43 15.11 -3.89
N ASN A 71 -0.41 14.06 -4.69
CA ASN A 71 -1.62 13.47 -5.26
C ASN A 71 -2.46 12.71 -4.22
N ALA A 72 -1.84 12.00 -3.29
CA ALA A 72 -2.53 11.24 -2.25
C ALA A 72 -3.34 12.12 -1.28
N LYS A 73 -2.96 13.40 -1.10
CA LYS A 73 -3.72 14.36 -0.29
C LYS A 73 -4.98 14.89 -0.99
N HIS A 74 -4.97 14.92 -2.31
CA HIS A 74 -6.05 15.49 -3.13
C HIS A 74 -6.93 14.43 -3.79
N LEU A 75 -6.37 13.26 -4.03
CA LEU A 75 -7.06 12.08 -4.55
C LEU A 75 -6.97 10.99 -3.48
N ASN A 76 -8.10 10.40 -3.10
CA ASN A 76 -8.10 9.25 -2.19
C ASN A 76 -7.48 8.04 -2.89
N TRP A 77 -6.16 7.98 -2.94
CA TRP A 77 -5.44 6.86 -3.52
C TRP A 77 -5.82 5.56 -2.82
N SER A 78 -6.24 4.61 -3.62
CA SER A 78 -6.42 3.23 -3.17
C SER A 78 -5.05 2.59 -2.91
N THR A 79 -5.06 1.47 -2.24
CA THR A 79 -3.85 0.67 -2.03
C THR A 79 -3.22 0.23 -3.35
N ASN A 80 -4.05 -0.06 -4.36
CA ASN A 80 -3.57 -0.44 -5.69
C ASN A 80 -2.87 0.73 -6.40
N ASP A 81 -3.38 1.95 -6.28
CA ASP A 81 -2.72 3.12 -6.89
C ASP A 81 -1.30 3.33 -6.34
N TYR A 82 -1.10 3.14 -5.03
CA TYR A 82 0.23 3.15 -4.42
C TYR A 82 1.12 2.03 -4.96
N MET A 83 0.58 0.80 -5.04
CA MET A 83 1.32 -0.35 -5.54
C MET A 83 1.80 -0.12 -6.98
N GLU A 84 0.88 0.27 -7.87
CA GLU A 84 1.19 0.52 -9.29
C GLU A 84 2.25 1.62 -9.44
N ALA A 85 2.08 2.75 -8.75
CA ALA A 85 3.03 3.85 -8.83
C ALA A 85 4.44 3.45 -8.36
N TYR A 86 4.54 2.66 -7.27
CA TYR A 86 5.85 2.22 -6.78
C TYR A 86 6.46 1.12 -7.63
N LEU A 87 5.65 0.27 -8.27
CA LEU A 87 6.12 -0.70 -9.26
C LEU A 87 6.64 -0.02 -10.52
N GLU A 88 5.92 0.97 -11.05
CA GLU A 88 6.36 1.79 -12.19
C GLU A 88 7.65 2.52 -11.87
N GLY A 89 7.77 3.06 -10.67
CA GLY A 89 8.98 3.69 -10.16
C GLY A 89 10.11 2.75 -9.77
N LYS A 90 9.94 1.42 -9.93
CA LYS A 90 10.91 0.37 -9.60
C LYS A 90 11.43 0.47 -8.16
N ILE A 91 10.57 0.86 -7.22
CA ILE A 91 10.95 0.95 -5.81
C ILE A 91 11.13 -0.45 -5.24
N GLN A 92 12.31 -0.69 -4.67
CA GLN A 92 12.66 -1.98 -4.09
C GLN A 92 11.63 -2.44 -3.04
N GLY A 93 11.31 -3.73 -3.06
CA GLY A 93 10.37 -4.36 -2.13
C GLY A 93 8.94 -4.47 -2.66
N TYR A 94 8.52 -3.61 -3.58
CA TYR A 94 7.15 -3.67 -4.12
C TYR A 94 6.96 -4.80 -5.14
N GLU A 95 7.99 -5.13 -5.92
CA GLU A 95 7.95 -6.31 -6.80
C GLU A 95 7.82 -7.59 -5.98
N GLN A 96 8.62 -7.74 -4.92
CA GLN A 96 8.55 -8.88 -4.02
C GLN A 96 7.18 -8.99 -3.33
N LEU A 97 6.61 -7.86 -2.88
CA LEU A 97 5.26 -7.83 -2.29
C LEU A 97 4.20 -8.23 -3.32
N ARG A 98 4.25 -7.72 -4.55
CA ARG A 98 3.35 -8.10 -5.63
C ARG A 98 3.46 -9.59 -5.95
N ASP A 99 4.67 -10.11 -6.05
CA ASP A 99 4.91 -11.52 -6.38
C ASP A 99 4.45 -12.44 -5.25
N PHE A 100 4.62 -12.02 -3.99
CA PHE A 100 4.03 -12.70 -2.84
C PHE A 100 2.50 -12.74 -2.92
N MET A 101 1.85 -11.61 -3.21
CA MET A 101 0.38 -11.54 -3.33
C MET A 101 -0.16 -12.35 -4.52
N LYS A 102 0.62 -12.47 -5.61
CA LYS A 102 0.25 -13.35 -6.75
C LYS A 102 0.36 -14.83 -6.38
N ALA A 103 1.39 -15.20 -5.62
CA ALA A 103 1.58 -16.58 -5.16
C ALA A 103 0.56 -16.99 -4.10
N TYR A 104 0.06 -16.03 -3.32
CA TYR A 104 -0.85 -16.24 -2.19
C TYR A 104 -2.06 -15.29 -2.25
N PRO A 105 -2.97 -15.45 -3.21
CA PRO A 105 -4.04 -14.50 -3.51
C PRO A 105 -5.11 -14.36 -2.42
N GLU A 106 -5.18 -15.28 -1.46
CA GLU A 106 -6.11 -15.20 -0.34
C GLU A 106 -5.75 -14.13 0.69
N PHE A 107 -4.48 -13.69 0.72
CA PHE A 107 -4.07 -12.63 1.63
C PHE A 107 -4.38 -11.25 1.06
N GLU A 108 -5.13 -10.46 1.81
CA GLU A 108 -5.20 -9.03 1.55
C GLU A 108 -3.82 -8.38 1.75
N LEU A 109 -3.57 -7.23 1.11
CA LEU A 109 -2.30 -6.51 1.19
C LEU A 109 -1.79 -6.33 2.63
N LYS A 110 -2.68 -5.93 3.56
CA LYS A 110 -2.29 -5.70 4.96
C LYS A 110 -1.84 -6.98 5.66
N ALA A 111 -2.46 -8.11 5.32
CA ALA A 111 -2.06 -9.42 5.84
C ALA A 111 -0.74 -9.89 5.22
N ALA A 112 -0.54 -9.67 3.92
CA ALA A 112 0.71 -9.97 3.24
C ALA A 112 1.89 -9.16 3.84
N ILE A 113 1.74 -7.85 4.01
CA ILE A 113 2.74 -7.01 4.67
C ILE A 113 3.02 -7.48 6.09
N GLN A 114 1.99 -7.90 6.83
CA GLN A 114 2.15 -8.42 8.20
C GLN A 114 2.96 -9.72 8.22
N LEU A 115 2.71 -10.64 7.28
CA LEU A 115 3.49 -11.89 7.18
C LEU A 115 4.96 -11.62 6.86
N ILE A 116 5.23 -10.67 5.97
CA ILE A 116 6.58 -10.35 5.52
C ILE A 116 7.34 -9.57 6.61
N LYS A 117 6.75 -8.51 7.14
CA LYS A 117 7.46 -7.56 8.03
C LYS A 117 7.26 -7.83 9.53
N GLY A 118 6.31 -8.65 9.91
CA GLY A 118 6.00 -8.94 11.32
C GLY A 118 5.36 -7.79 12.10
N LYS A 119 5.21 -6.63 11.49
CA LYS A 119 4.64 -5.42 12.10
C LYS A 119 3.83 -4.61 11.10
N HIS A 120 3.10 -3.64 11.62
CA HIS A 120 2.37 -2.70 10.77
C HIS A 120 3.31 -1.78 9.98
N SER A 121 3.55 -2.12 8.73
CA SER A 121 4.32 -1.30 7.78
C SER A 121 3.43 -0.64 6.72
N THR A 122 2.15 -0.40 7.03
CA THR A 122 1.24 0.32 6.12
C THR A 122 1.71 1.74 5.87
N LYS A 123 2.36 2.37 6.86
CA LYS A 123 2.99 3.68 6.71
C LYS A 123 4.15 3.59 5.73
N ASP A 124 5.09 2.66 5.96
CA ASP A 124 6.25 2.46 5.09
C ASP A 124 5.81 2.12 3.66
N PHE A 125 4.74 1.31 3.52
CA PHE A 125 4.14 1.02 2.23
C PHE A 125 3.63 2.28 1.53
N LYS A 126 2.88 3.16 2.21
CA LYS A 126 2.37 4.40 1.61
C LYS A 126 3.45 5.44 1.34
N GLU A 127 4.53 5.44 2.11
CA GLU A 127 5.65 6.38 1.97
C GLU A 127 6.71 5.92 0.96
N GLY A 128 6.57 4.74 0.35
CA GLY A 128 7.54 4.22 -0.61
C GLY A 128 8.85 3.78 0.04
N THR A 129 8.84 3.50 1.34
CA THR A 129 10.03 3.12 2.11
C THR A 129 10.04 1.64 2.51
N LEU A 130 9.06 0.87 2.04
CA LEU A 130 8.97 -0.57 2.29
C LEU A 130 10.17 -1.28 1.66
N LYS A 131 11.01 -1.89 2.50
CA LYS A 131 12.10 -2.76 2.07
C LYS A 131 11.80 -4.18 2.50
N ILE A 132 12.04 -5.13 1.63
CA ILE A 132 11.84 -6.56 1.90
C ILE A 132 13.17 -7.26 1.60
N SER A 133 13.72 -7.95 2.61
CA SER A 133 14.90 -8.80 2.39
C SER A 133 14.49 -10.17 1.84
N ASN A 134 15.45 -10.88 1.27
CA ASN A 134 15.20 -12.25 0.80
C ASN A 134 14.82 -13.18 1.96
N GLU A 135 15.44 -12.98 3.14
CA GLU A 135 15.14 -13.74 4.36
C GLU A 135 13.71 -13.50 4.82
N GLU A 136 13.27 -12.24 4.87
CA GLU A 136 11.88 -11.87 5.21
C GLU A 136 10.89 -12.48 4.23
N TYR A 137 11.19 -12.43 2.92
CA TYR A 137 10.36 -13.01 1.88
C TYR A 137 10.24 -14.54 2.03
N MET A 138 11.36 -15.23 2.20
CA MET A 138 11.40 -16.68 2.35
C MET A 138 10.67 -17.13 3.63
N GLU A 139 10.85 -16.40 4.73
CA GLU A 139 10.17 -16.69 5.97
C GLU A 139 8.66 -16.45 5.89
N ALA A 140 8.23 -15.38 5.21
CA ALA A 140 6.82 -15.14 4.94
C ALA A 140 6.20 -16.24 4.08
N THR A 141 6.93 -16.75 3.10
CA THR A 141 6.51 -17.87 2.25
C THR A 141 6.25 -19.15 3.07
N LYS A 142 7.12 -19.46 4.05
CA LYS A 142 6.91 -20.61 4.97
C LYS A 142 5.65 -20.41 5.80
N LYS A 143 5.46 -19.22 6.38
CA LYS A 143 4.27 -18.88 7.19
C LYS A 143 2.99 -18.94 6.36
N ALA A 144 3.01 -18.42 5.12
CA ALA A 144 1.89 -18.50 4.21
C ALA A 144 1.54 -19.96 3.88
N GLY A 145 2.52 -20.77 3.50
CA GLY A 145 2.34 -22.21 3.26
C GLY A 145 1.72 -22.94 4.46
N ALA A 146 2.16 -22.62 5.67
CA ALA A 146 1.57 -23.18 6.89
C ALA A 146 0.10 -22.77 7.06
N LEU A 147 -0.25 -21.51 6.84
CA LEU A 147 -1.63 -21.03 6.91
C LEU A 147 -2.52 -21.67 5.84
N TYR A 148 -2.00 -21.96 4.64
CA TYR A 148 -2.73 -22.73 3.63
C TYR A 148 -3.03 -24.15 4.10
N LEU A 149 -2.06 -24.85 4.68
CA LEU A 149 -2.28 -26.19 5.25
C LEU A 149 -3.29 -26.16 6.41
N ILE A 150 -3.24 -25.14 7.26
CA ILE A 150 -4.22 -24.93 8.34
C ILE A 150 -5.62 -24.66 7.74
N SER A 151 -5.70 -23.79 6.74
CA SER A 151 -6.96 -23.49 6.03
C SER A 151 -7.60 -24.74 5.44
N GLU A 152 -6.80 -25.55 4.76
CA GLU A 152 -7.25 -26.82 4.17
C GLU A 152 -7.74 -27.79 5.25
N LYS A 153 -6.94 -27.99 6.31
CA LYS A 153 -7.25 -28.91 7.40
C LYS A 153 -8.50 -28.52 8.18
N LEU A 154 -8.72 -27.23 8.39
CA LEU A 154 -9.88 -26.69 9.11
C LEU A 154 -11.06 -26.38 8.18
N ASN A 155 -10.90 -26.54 6.87
CA ASN A 155 -11.88 -26.18 5.85
C ASN A 155 -12.41 -24.74 6.02
N THR A 156 -11.51 -23.76 6.22
CA THR A 156 -11.89 -22.36 6.43
C THR A 156 -10.88 -21.39 5.85
N LYS A 157 -11.36 -20.31 5.24
CA LYS A 157 -10.52 -19.20 4.75
C LYS A 157 -10.32 -18.09 5.78
N VAL A 158 -10.92 -18.20 6.95
CA VAL A 158 -10.82 -17.20 8.02
C VAL A 158 -9.37 -16.98 8.47
N VAL A 159 -8.53 -18.01 8.36
CA VAL A 159 -7.09 -17.94 8.72
C VAL A 159 -6.30 -16.90 7.92
N PHE A 160 -6.78 -16.49 6.75
CA PHE A 160 -6.12 -15.47 5.91
C PHE A 160 -6.48 -14.03 6.31
N ARG A 161 -7.44 -13.84 7.21
CA ARG A 161 -7.80 -12.52 7.70
C ARG A 161 -6.66 -11.94 8.53
N ARG A 162 -6.44 -10.65 8.36
CA ARG A 162 -5.30 -9.96 8.96
C ARG A 162 -5.09 -10.23 10.46
N ASP A 163 -6.15 -10.13 11.26
CA ASP A 163 -6.02 -10.28 12.72
C ASP A 163 -5.66 -11.70 13.13
N ILE A 164 -6.08 -12.70 12.35
CA ILE A 164 -5.74 -14.10 12.55
C ILE A 164 -4.32 -14.38 12.07
N VAL A 165 -3.89 -13.78 10.96
CA VAL A 165 -2.49 -13.79 10.50
C VAL A 165 -1.58 -13.19 11.57
N VAL A 166 -1.97 -12.09 12.23
CA VAL A 166 -1.21 -11.50 13.34
C VAL A 166 -1.10 -12.47 14.52
N ALA A 167 -2.21 -13.17 14.87
CA ALA A 167 -2.20 -14.16 15.93
C ALA A 167 -1.23 -15.31 15.61
N PHE A 168 -1.30 -15.86 14.40
CA PHE A 168 -0.39 -16.91 13.94
C PHE A 168 1.06 -16.46 13.93
N TYR A 169 1.34 -15.24 13.42
CA TYR A 169 2.69 -14.68 13.39
C TYR A 169 3.33 -14.64 14.78
N ARG A 170 2.59 -14.30 15.83
CA ARG A 170 3.09 -14.24 17.22
C ARG A 170 3.43 -15.58 17.81
N VAL A 171 2.79 -16.63 17.32
CA VAL A 171 3.02 -18.00 17.79
C VAL A 171 4.08 -18.71 16.95
N TRP A 172 4.35 -18.23 15.75
CA TRP A 172 5.21 -18.88 14.76
C TRP A 172 6.57 -19.30 15.31
N ASP A 173 7.28 -18.40 15.97
CA ASP A 173 8.63 -18.66 16.50
C ASP A 173 8.63 -19.69 17.65
N LYS A 174 7.45 -20.00 18.21
CA LYS A 174 7.27 -21.02 19.24
C LYS A 174 6.99 -22.41 18.65
N ILE A 175 6.79 -22.52 17.33
CA ILE A 175 6.46 -23.78 16.66
C ILE A 175 7.76 -24.52 16.30
N PRO A 176 8.12 -25.58 17.02
CA PRO A 176 9.39 -26.28 16.78
C PRO A 176 9.38 -27.08 15.48
N ASN A 177 8.23 -27.61 15.10
CA ASN A 177 8.03 -28.38 13.88
C ASN A 177 6.62 -28.19 13.34
N ILE A 178 6.52 -27.60 12.18
CA ILE A 178 5.23 -27.25 11.54
C ILE A 178 4.40 -28.50 11.16
N GLN A 179 5.03 -29.60 10.76
CA GLN A 179 4.32 -30.82 10.39
C GLN A 179 3.64 -31.46 11.60
N THR A 180 4.33 -31.49 12.76
CA THR A 180 3.78 -31.95 14.02
C THR A 180 2.65 -31.04 14.48
N TYR A 181 2.83 -29.73 14.34
CA TYR A 181 1.83 -28.72 14.66
C TYR A 181 0.54 -28.93 13.84
N ILE A 182 0.66 -29.10 12.52
CA ILE A 182 -0.47 -29.37 11.60
C ILE A 182 -1.19 -30.68 11.95
N LYS A 183 -0.48 -31.73 12.37
CA LYS A 183 -1.11 -32.99 12.82
C LYS A 183 -2.02 -32.79 14.03
N ARG A 184 -1.66 -31.89 14.94
CA ARG A 184 -2.46 -31.58 16.14
C ARG A 184 -3.74 -30.79 15.85
N LEU A 185 -3.92 -30.25 14.63
CA LEU A 185 -5.14 -29.56 14.24
C LEU A 185 -6.40 -30.43 14.32
N GLY A 186 -6.26 -31.77 14.40
CA GLY A 186 -7.40 -32.65 14.67
C GLY A 186 -8.10 -32.40 16.00
N SER A 187 -7.38 -31.84 16.99
CA SER A 187 -7.90 -31.41 18.30
C SER A 187 -8.16 -29.91 18.40
N PHE A 188 -7.96 -29.15 17.32
CA PHE A 188 -8.09 -27.69 17.32
C PHE A 188 -9.54 -27.27 17.54
N LYS A 189 -9.74 -26.47 18.56
CA LYS A 189 -11.02 -25.81 18.81
C LYS A 189 -11.01 -24.43 18.15
N MET A 190 -11.68 -24.33 17.00
CA MET A 190 -11.77 -23.08 16.29
C MET A 190 -12.49 -22.05 17.16
N PRO A 191 -11.90 -20.84 17.35
CA PRO A 191 -12.55 -19.77 18.07
C PRO A 191 -13.92 -19.41 17.49
N LEU A 192 -14.87 -19.09 18.36
CA LEU A 192 -16.22 -18.67 17.94
C LEU A 192 -16.22 -17.26 17.34
N THR A 193 -15.23 -16.46 17.67
CA THR A 193 -15.07 -15.09 17.16
C THR A 193 -13.82 -14.96 16.33
N GLU A 194 -13.72 -13.86 15.56
CA GLU A 194 -12.49 -13.50 14.82
C GLU A 194 -11.53 -12.69 15.69
N SER A 195 -11.67 -12.74 17.01
CA SER A 195 -10.80 -12.04 17.95
C SER A 195 -9.36 -12.58 17.87
N ARG A 196 -8.43 -11.67 17.59
CA ARG A 196 -6.99 -12.00 17.55
C ARG A 196 -6.52 -12.74 18.81
N LYS A 197 -6.99 -12.32 20.00
CA LYS A 197 -6.57 -12.94 21.27
C LYS A 197 -7.04 -14.38 21.40
N GLU A 198 -8.26 -14.67 20.94
CA GLU A 198 -8.79 -16.05 20.98
C GLU A 198 -8.05 -16.96 20.00
N TRP A 199 -7.73 -16.47 18.80
CA TRP A 199 -6.95 -17.21 17.83
C TRP A 199 -5.49 -17.41 18.30
N GLU A 200 -4.89 -16.42 18.95
CA GLU A 200 -3.54 -16.54 19.52
C GLU A 200 -3.52 -17.66 20.58
N ARG A 201 -4.50 -17.69 21.49
CA ARG A 201 -4.65 -18.76 22.49
C ARG A 201 -4.89 -20.11 21.83
N ALA A 202 -5.79 -20.20 20.86
CA ALA A 202 -6.06 -21.44 20.16
C ALA A 202 -4.83 -22.00 19.43
N TYR A 203 -4.03 -21.12 18.83
CA TYR A 203 -2.74 -21.49 18.24
C TYR A 203 -1.71 -21.92 19.29
N GLU A 204 -1.65 -21.26 20.45
CA GLU A 204 -0.76 -21.63 21.55
C GLU A 204 -1.15 -22.98 22.18
N ASP A 205 -2.44 -23.29 22.28
CA ASP A 205 -2.90 -24.57 22.81
C ASP A 205 -2.45 -25.78 21.97
N LEU A 206 -2.20 -25.57 20.68
CA LEU A 206 -1.63 -26.61 19.80
C LEU A 206 -0.13 -26.89 20.07
N LEU A 207 0.56 -26.03 20.80
CA LEU A 207 1.97 -26.24 21.17
C LEU A 207 2.12 -27.24 22.32
N ARG A 208 1.06 -27.39 23.13
CA ARG A 208 1.02 -28.33 24.29
C ARG A 208 0.66 -29.72 23.81
#